data_9760c575bcbe977956e25c8a36be0f1b
#
_entry.id   9760c575bcbe977956e25c8a36be0f1b
#
_cell.length_a   1.000
_cell.length_b   1.000
_cell.length_c   1.000
_cell.angle_alpha   90.00
_cell.angle_beta   90.00
_cell.angle_gamma   90.00
#
_symmetry.space_group_name_H-M   'P 1'
#
loop_
_entity.id
_entity.type
_entity.pdbx_description
1 polymer ?
#
loop_
_entity_poly.entity_id
_entity_poly.type
_entity_poly.pdbx_seq_one_letter_code
_entity_poly.pdbx_strand_id
1 'polypeptide(L)'
;VDRPHAERELSARRAEQFDLQIYQDIAGALTLGTGKLAVDYVLLVCENGEYPKNDRGAILYPRYEFFQEMIDVFRASGRSVPVFNDKHLSYDWLQAKIMYEQQQEFGFPMLAGSSLPVTWRLPDLEFPVGCEIDEAVVAYPGDVESYGIHALETLQCMVERRGSGESGIRRVQCLQGAAVWEAADAGDWSRKLLDEALGRSLPRSIVERQRTWSAQELARASAQYSPQQPSLEAVVENPTALLVDYRDGLRAACIN
;
A
#
# COMPACT_ATOMS: atom_id res chain seq x y z
N VAL A 1 -20.63 -5.39 -7.46
CA VAL A 1 -20.35 -3.97 -7.45
C VAL A 1 -20.30 -3.50 -6.01
N ASP A 2 -19.21 -2.84 -5.65
CA ASP A 2 -18.97 -2.28 -4.35
C ASP A 2 -20.12 -1.32 -3.96
N ARG A 3 -20.66 -1.45 -2.76
CA ARG A 3 -21.73 -0.57 -2.27
C ARG A 3 -21.17 0.31 -1.16
N PRO A 4 -20.75 1.54 -1.47
CA PRO A 4 -20.33 2.48 -0.45
C PRO A 4 -21.48 2.79 0.53
N HIS A 5 -21.13 3.24 1.72
CA HIS A 5 -22.13 3.77 2.64
C HIS A 5 -22.93 4.88 1.93
N ALA A 6 -24.25 4.80 1.97
CA ALA A 6 -25.13 5.74 1.27
C ALA A 6 -24.83 7.22 1.56
N GLU A 7 -24.37 7.52 2.79
CA GLU A 7 -23.95 8.85 3.21
C GLU A 7 -22.64 9.36 2.56
N ARG A 8 -21.84 8.46 1.99
CA ARG A 8 -20.54 8.76 1.33
C ARG A 8 -20.58 8.54 -0.17
N GLU A 9 -21.74 8.15 -0.70
CA GLU A 9 -21.92 7.93 -2.13
C GLU A 9 -21.78 9.26 -2.90
N LEU A 10 -20.77 9.33 -3.73
CA LEU A 10 -20.48 10.51 -4.53
C LEU A 10 -20.57 10.25 -6.04
N SER A 11 -20.78 9.00 -6.48
CA SER A 11 -20.72 8.61 -7.89
C SER A 11 -21.73 9.39 -8.74
N ALA A 12 -22.99 9.45 -8.32
CA ALA A 12 -24.03 10.14 -9.06
C ALA A 12 -23.71 11.64 -9.23
N ARG A 13 -23.30 12.30 -8.14
CA ARG A 13 -22.90 13.71 -8.19
C ARG A 13 -21.67 13.95 -9.08
N ARG A 14 -20.68 13.05 -9.03
CA ARG A 14 -19.49 13.14 -9.86
C ARG A 14 -19.81 12.86 -11.33
N ALA A 15 -20.67 11.89 -11.59
CA ALA A 15 -21.14 11.61 -12.95
C ALA A 15 -21.81 12.82 -13.57
N GLU A 16 -22.72 13.47 -12.84
CA GLU A 16 -23.37 14.71 -13.30
C GLU A 16 -22.36 15.85 -13.51
N GLN A 17 -21.45 16.06 -12.55
CA GLN A 17 -20.47 17.14 -12.58
C GLN A 17 -19.49 17.04 -13.75
N PHE A 18 -19.10 15.82 -14.12
CA PHE A 18 -18.05 15.54 -15.11
C PHE A 18 -18.55 14.84 -16.38
N ASP A 19 -19.86 14.72 -16.53
CA ASP A 19 -20.51 14.04 -17.67
C ASP A 19 -20.00 12.59 -17.82
N LEU A 20 -20.00 11.83 -16.72
CA LEU A 20 -19.52 10.45 -16.68
C LEU A 20 -20.69 9.47 -16.77
N GLN A 21 -20.55 8.43 -17.57
CA GLN A 21 -21.51 7.33 -17.65
C GLN A 21 -21.26 6.34 -16.50
N ILE A 22 -22.31 6.03 -15.73
CA ILE A 22 -22.30 4.98 -14.72
C ILE A 22 -22.89 3.71 -15.31
N TYR A 23 -22.20 2.59 -15.12
CA TYR A 23 -22.67 1.25 -15.50
C TYR A 23 -22.93 0.42 -14.24
N GLN A 24 -23.82 -0.59 -14.35
CA GLN A 24 -24.21 -1.43 -13.21
C GLN A 24 -23.26 -2.58 -12.94
N ASP A 25 -22.41 -2.91 -13.94
CA ASP A 25 -21.45 -4.00 -13.88
C ASP A 25 -20.14 -3.64 -14.61
N ILE A 26 -19.11 -4.43 -14.38
CA ILE A 26 -17.79 -4.23 -14.95
C ILE A 26 -17.80 -4.45 -16.46
N ALA A 27 -18.53 -5.44 -16.94
CA ALA A 27 -18.61 -5.72 -18.37
C ALA A 27 -19.24 -4.57 -19.14
N GLY A 28 -20.34 -4.00 -18.63
CA GLY A 28 -20.95 -2.80 -19.20
C GLY A 28 -20.01 -1.61 -19.24
N ALA A 29 -19.27 -1.34 -18.13
CA ALA A 29 -18.31 -0.26 -18.06
C ALA A 29 -17.15 -0.42 -19.05
N LEU A 30 -16.60 -1.62 -19.19
CA LEU A 30 -15.48 -1.88 -20.09
C LEU A 30 -15.87 -1.92 -21.56
N THR A 31 -17.10 -2.31 -21.85
CA THR A 31 -17.60 -2.42 -23.24
C THR A 31 -18.37 -1.20 -23.69
N LEU A 32 -18.65 -0.24 -22.80
CA LEU A 32 -19.55 0.91 -23.04
C LEU A 32 -20.91 0.43 -23.64
N GLY A 33 -21.36 -0.75 -23.23
CA GLY A 33 -22.58 -1.39 -23.71
C GLY A 33 -22.50 -2.02 -25.12
N THR A 34 -21.34 -2.03 -25.78
CA THR A 34 -21.15 -2.57 -27.14
C THR A 34 -20.91 -4.08 -27.20
N GLY A 35 -20.66 -4.72 -26.04
CA GLY A 35 -20.32 -6.13 -25.92
C GLY A 35 -18.88 -6.49 -26.26
N LYS A 36 -18.04 -5.51 -26.62
CA LYS A 36 -16.59 -5.68 -26.82
C LYS A 36 -15.84 -4.59 -26.08
N LEU A 37 -14.60 -4.88 -25.65
CA LEU A 37 -13.74 -3.90 -24.99
C LEU A 37 -13.63 -2.60 -25.78
N ALA A 38 -14.09 -1.50 -25.19
CA ALA A 38 -14.21 -0.19 -25.82
C ALA A 38 -13.43 0.91 -25.10
N VAL A 39 -12.72 0.57 -24.01
CA VAL A 39 -11.88 1.50 -23.27
C VAL A 39 -10.41 1.32 -23.61
N ASP A 40 -9.57 2.31 -23.28
CA ASP A 40 -8.13 2.29 -23.57
C ASP A 40 -7.28 1.92 -22.36
N TYR A 41 -7.83 1.98 -21.14
CA TYR A 41 -7.20 1.56 -19.89
C TYR A 41 -8.26 1.30 -18.82
N VAL A 42 -7.87 0.61 -17.74
CA VAL A 42 -8.72 0.29 -16.61
C VAL A 42 -8.09 0.79 -15.31
N LEU A 43 -8.86 1.47 -14.50
CA LEU A 43 -8.53 1.77 -13.10
C LEU A 43 -9.42 0.91 -12.20
N LEU A 44 -8.83 -0.12 -11.58
CA LEU A 44 -9.52 -1.00 -10.66
C LEU A 44 -9.31 -0.48 -9.23
N VAL A 45 -10.23 0.37 -8.77
CA VAL A 45 -10.22 1.00 -7.45
C VAL A 45 -11.44 0.50 -6.69
N CYS A 46 -11.33 -0.64 -6.02
CA CYS A 46 -12.45 -1.35 -5.41
C CYS A 46 -12.12 -1.79 -3.98
N GLU A 47 -12.19 -0.86 -3.05
CA GLU A 47 -11.83 -1.10 -1.67
C GLU A 47 -12.89 -0.64 -0.66
N ASN A 48 -13.79 0.22 -1.10
CA ASN A 48 -14.74 0.85 -0.19
C ASN A 48 -16.00 -0.02 -0.05
N GLY A 49 -16.16 -0.66 1.10
CA GLY A 49 -17.32 -1.49 1.41
C GLY A 49 -17.16 -2.21 2.74
N GLU A 50 -18.24 -2.82 3.21
CA GLU A 50 -18.24 -3.69 4.38
C GLU A 50 -18.15 -5.14 3.90
N TYR A 51 -17.00 -5.76 4.10
CA TYR A 51 -16.75 -7.13 3.69
C TYR A 51 -16.56 -8.03 4.90
N PRO A 52 -16.92 -9.32 4.82
CA PRO A 52 -16.67 -10.27 5.89
C PRO A 52 -15.16 -10.46 6.10
N LYS A 53 -14.81 -10.97 7.28
CA LYS A 53 -13.44 -11.39 7.58
C LYS A 53 -13.36 -12.90 7.61
N ASN A 54 -12.22 -13.45 7.20
CA ASN A 54 -11.92 -14.87 7.40
C ASN A 54 -11.46 -15.14 8.84
N ASP A 55 -11.21 -16.42 9.16
CA ASP A 55 -10.75 -16.87 10.49
C ASP A 55 -9.39 -16.28 10.90
N ARG A 56 -8.63 -15.73 9.96
CA ARG A 56 -7.35 -15.07 10.20
C ARG A 56 -7.47 -13.55 10.36
N GLY A 57 -8.69 -13.01 10.28
CA GLY A 57 -8.97 -11.59 10.37
C GLY A 57 -8.78 -10.80 9.07
N ALA A 58 -8.38 -11.43 7.98
CA ALA A 58 -8.24 -10.77 6.68
C ALA A 58 -9.60 -10.40 6.12
N ILE A 59 -9.74 -9.18 5.64
CA ILE A 59 -10.96 -8.67 5.00
C ILE A 59 -11.05 -9.26 3.59
N LEU A 60 -12.19 -9.87 3.27
CA LEU A 60 -12.42 -10.54 1.99
C LEU A 60 -12.84 -9.53 0.91
N TYR A 61 -11.93 -8.65 0.54
CA TYR A 61 -12.15 -7.71 -0.56
C TYR A 61 -12.33 -8.44 -1.88
N PRO A 62 -13.38 -8.17 -2.68
CA PRO A 62 -13.66 -8.89 -3.93
C PRO A 62 -12.78 -8.43 -5.10
N ARG A 63 -11.48 -8.21 -4.86
CA ARG A 63 -10.54 -7.72 -5.88
C ARG A 63 -10.28 -8.75 -6.96
N TYR A 64 -10.14 -10.02 -6.54
CA TYR A 64 -9.93 -11.13 -7.44
C TYR A 64 -11.15 -11.32 -8.36
N GLU A 65 -12.35 -11.31 -7.81
CA GLU A 65 -13.60 -11.47 -8.53
C GLU A 65 -13.75 -10.36 -9.57
N PHE A 66 -13.54 -9.11 -9.20
CA PHE A 66 -13.61 -7.97 -10.13
C PHE A 66 -12.53 -8.04 -11.22
N PHE A 67 -11.34 -8.49 -10.85
CA PHE A 67 -10.27 -8.71 -11.82
C PHE A 67 -10.64 -9.82 -12.81
N GLN A 68 -11.26 -10.93 -12.35
CA GLN A 68 -11.72 -11.99 -13.23
C GLN A 68 -12.80 -11.53 -14.22
N GLU A 69 -13.76 -10.71 -13.76
CA GLU A 69 -14.76 -10.12 -14.66
C GLU A 69 -14.10 -9.27 -15.76
N MET A 70 -13.06 -8.49 -15.40
CA MET A 70 -12.28 -7.74 -16.39
C MET A 70 -11.54 -8.67 -17.37
N ILE A 71 -10.90 -9.72 -16.88
CA ILE A 71 -10.21 -10.72 -17.72
C ILE A 71 -11.17 -11.39 -18.68
N ASP A 72 -12.39 -11.68 -18.25
CA ASP A 72 -13.40 -12.29 -19.12
C ASP A 72 -13.78 -11.37 -20.29
N VAL A 73 -13.88 -10.05 -20.06
CA VAL A 73 -14.07 -9.07 -21.14
C VAL A 73 -12.86 -9.04 -22.07
N PHE A 74 -11.64 -9.08 -21.54
CA PHE A 74 -10.42 -9.12 -22.37
C PHE A 74 -10.38 -10.37 -23.24
N ARG A 75 -10.68 -11.52 -22.65
CA ARG A 75 -10.74 -12.82 -23.36
C ARG A 75 -11.80 -12.81 -24.46
N ALA A 76 -13.01 -12.37 -24.16
CA ALA A 76 -14.09 -12.31 -25.13
C ALA A 76 -13.83 -11.31 -26.26
N SER A 77 -13.03 -10.28 -26.00
CA SER A 77 -12.69 -9.24 -26.98
C SER A 77 -11.44 -9.57 -27.81
N GLY A 78 -10.64 -10.56 -27.40
CA GLY A 78 -9.34 -10.86 -28.00
C GLY A 78 -8.33 -9.69 -27.89
N ARG A 79 -8.54 -8.81 -26.94
CA ARG A 79 -7.76 -7.58 -26.72
C ARG A 79 -7.68 -7.27 -25.22
N SER A 80 -6.55 -6.76 -24.79
CA SER A 80 -6.33 -6.25 -23.44
C SER A 80 -5.88 -4.77 -23.48
N VAL A 81 -5.92 -4.09 -22.35
CA VAL A 81 -5.47 -2.71 -22.17
C VAL A 81 -4.71 -2.56 -20.86
N PRO A 82 -3.89 -1.52 -20.67
CA PRO A 82 -3.22 -1.27 -19.40
C PRO A 82 -4.19 -1.19 -18.22
N VAL A 83 -3.75 -1.75 -17.08
CA VAL A 83 -4.55 -1.81 -15.84
C VAL A 83 -3.78 -1.18 -14.69
N PHE A 84 -4.42 -0.30 -13.96
CA PHE A 84 -4.01 0.12 -12.62
C PHE A 84 -4.91 -0.58 -11.60
N ASN A 85 -4.32 -1.35 -10.69
CA ASN A 85 -5.02 -1.98 -9.58
C ASN A 85 -4.59 -1.28 -8.28
N ASP A 86 -5.53 -0.60 -7.63
CA ASP A 86 -5.26 0.09 -6.38
C ASP A 86 -4.98 -0.92 -5.25
N LYS A 87 -3.86 -0.72 -4.55
CA LYS A 87 -3.35 -1.52 -3.44
C LYS A 87 -2.98 -2.97 -3.82
N HIS A 88 -3.16 -3.92 -2.88
CA HIS A 88 -2.80 -5.32 -3.08
C HIS A 88 -3.72 -6.04 -4.09
N LEU A 89 -3.23 -7.12 -4.68
CA LEU A 89 -3.99 -7.89 -5.67
C LEU A 89 -5.12 -8.69 -5.02
N SER A 90 -4.82 -9.44 -3.95
CA SER A 90 -5.81 -10.22 -3.20
C SER A 90 -5.34 -10.46 -1.77
N TYR A 91 -6.28 -10.78 -0.88
CA TYR A 91 -6.03 -11.31 0.47
C TYR A 91 -5.54 -12.76 0.46
N ASP A 92 -5.66 -13.45 -0.67
CA ASP A 92 -5.21 -14.83 -0.86
C ASP A 92 -4.02 -14.87 -1.83
N TRP A 93 -2.96 -15.58 -1.42
CA TRP A 93 -1.73 -15.70 -2.21
C TRP A 93 -1.94 -16.37 -3.57
N LEU A 94 -2.77 -17.42 -3.62
CA LEU A 94 -3.01 -18.14 -4.88
C LEU A 94 -3.79 -17.26 -5.85
N GLN A 95 -4.79 -16.53 -5.37
CA GLN A 95 -5.52 -15.57 -6.18
C GLN A 95 -4.61 -14.46 -6.70
N ALA A 96 -3.77 -13.86 -5.83
CA ALA A 96 -2.81 -12.83 -6.24
C ALA A 96 -1.84 -13.35 -7.31
N LYS A 97 -1.35 -14.59 -7.15
CA LYS A 97 -0.49 -15.26 -8.13
C LYS A 97 -1.20 -15.45 -9.47
N ILE A 98 -2.46 -15.92 -9.46
CA ILE A 98 -3.26 -16.08 -10.68
C ILE A 98 -3.45 -14.74 -11.40
N MET A 99 -3.75 -13.66 -10.67
CA MET A 99 -3.90 -12.31 -11.25
C MET A 99 -2.61 -11.87 -11.94
N TYR A 100 -1.45 -12.10 -11.30
CA TYR A 100 -0.15 -11.79 -11.90
C TYR A 100 0.14 -12.65 -13.14
N GLU A 101 -0.13 -13.96 -13.10
CA GLU A 101 0.08 -14.87 -14.24
C GLU A 101 -0.85 -14.52 -15.41
N GLN A 102 -2.10 -14.17 -15.16
CA GLN A 102 -3.03 -13.71 -16.19
C GLN A 102 -2.56 -12.39 -16.85
N GLN A 103 -1.99 -11.48 -16.06
CA GLN A 103 -1.40 -10.26 -16.63
C GLN A 103 -0.28 -10.61 -17.62
N GLN A 104 0.57 -11.60 -17.32
CA GLN A 104 1.61 -12.08 -18.24
C GLN A 104 1.01 -12.78 -19.48
N GLU A 105 0.01 -13.64 -19.27
CA GLU A 105 -0.67 -14.39 -20.33
C GLU A 105 -1.35 -13.46 -21.34
N PHE A 106 -2.09 -12.45 -20.87
CA PHE A 106 -2.78 -11.48 -21.71
C PHE A 106 -1.89 -10.33 -22.20
N GLY A 107 -0.66 -10.21 -21.67
CA GLY A 107 0.36 -9.29 -22.15
C GLY A 107 0.04 -7.81 -21.94
N PHE A 108 -0.72 -7.43 -20.92
CA PHE A 108 -1.02 -6.03 -20.66
C PHE A 108 -0.12 -5.43 -19.57
N PRO A 109 0.27 -4.15 -19.70
CA PRO A 109 0.95 -3.43 -18.60
C PRO A 109 0.06 -3.35 -17.37
N MET A 110 0.60 -3.67 -16.19
CA MET A 110 -0.13 -3.55 -14.92
C MET A 110 0.72 -2.81 -13.89
N LEU A 111 0.10 -1.84 -13.24
CA LEU A 111 0.59 -1.25 -11.99
C LEU A 111 -0.34 -1.70 -10.88
N ALA A 112 0.23 -2.24 -9.81
CA ALA A 112 -0.50 -2.59 -8.60
C ALA A 112 0.30 -2.14 -7.39
N GLY A 113 -0.35 -1.58 -6.39
CA GLY A 113 0.30 -1.13 -5.16
C GLY A 113 -0.34 0.11 -4.55
N SER A 114 0.34 0.63 -3.54
CA SER A 114 -0.05 1.81 -2.80
C SER A 114 0.28 3.10 -3.58
N SER A 115 -0.44 4.18 -3.29
CA SER A 115 -0.09 5.52 -3.77
C SER A 115 1.13 6.13 -3.06
N LEU A 116 1.55 5.62 -1.91
CA LEU A 116 2.64 6.21 -1.12
C LEU A 116 3.98 6.28 -1.87
N PRO A 117 4.39 5.31 -2.68
CA PRO A 117 5.62 5.41 -3.47
C PRO A 117 5.70 6.63 -4.40
N VAL A 118 4.55 7.12 -4.85
CA VAL A 118 4.45 8.24 -5.81
C VAL A 118 4.00 9.55 -5.17
N THR A 119 3.78 9.59 -3.85
CA THR A 119 3.45 10.82 -3.12
C THR A 119 4.71 11.61 -2.77
N TRP A 120 4.53 12.88 -2.49
CA TRP A 120 5.61 13.74 -1.99
C TRP A 120 6.05 13.30 -0.60
N ARG A 121 7.35 13.27 -0.38
CA ARG A 121 7.96 12.95 0.90
C ARG A 121 8.26 14.19 1.71
N LEU A 122 8.18 14.07 3.02
CA LEU A 122 8.57 15.13 3.96
C LEU A 122 9.55 14.56 4.99
N PRO A 123 10.81 15.02 5.01
CA PRO A 123 11.42 15.95 4.05
C PRO A 123 11.46 15.35 2.62
N ASP A 124 11.65 16.20 1.63
CA ASP A 124 11.85 15.77 0.23
C ASP A 124 13.21 15.05 0.13
N LEU A 125 13.17 13.74 0.25
CA LEU A 125 14.33 12.86 0.28
C LEU A 125 14.19 11.74 -0.74
N GLU A 126 15.09 11.73 -1.71
CA GLU A 126 15.27 10.62 -2.65
C GLU A 126 16.66 10.01 -2.46
N PHE A 127 16.72 8.71 -2.22
CA PHE A 127 18.00 8.02 -2.20
C PHE A 127 18.56 7.92 -3.62
N PRO A 128 19.88 8.13 -3.80
CA PRO A 128 20.51 7.87 -5.09
C PRO A 128 20.31 6.41 -5.51
N VAL A 129 20.09 6.17 -6.80
CA VAL A 129 20.09 4.80 -7.34
C VAL A 129 21.49 4.23 -7.17
N GLY A 130 21.57 3.00 -6.67
CA GLY A 130 22.83 2.32 -6.38
C GLY A 130 23.43 2.65 -5.01
N CYS A 131 22.72 3.36 -4.12
CA CYS A 131 23.20 3.62 -2.77
C CYS A 131 23.35 2.33 -1.95
N GLU A 132 24.12 2.38 -0.87
CA GLU A 132 24.24 1.31 0.10
C GLU A 132 23.20 1.47 1.19
N ILE A 133 22.50 0.40 1.54
CA ILE A 133 21.52 0.33 2.64
C ILE A 133 21.71 -0.99 3.35
N ASP A 134 22.07 -0.96 4.63
CA ASP A 134 22.30 -2.16 5.44
C ASP A 134 21.04 -2.62 6.20
N GLU A 135 20.25 -1.66 6.67
CA GLU A 135 19.01 -1.90 7.42
C GLU A 135 17.97 -0.83 7.08
N ALA A 136 16.70 -1.18 7.22
CA ALA A 136 15.61 -0.23 7.05
C ALA A 136 14.47 -0.49 8.05
N VAL A 137 13.87 0.59 8.57
CA VAL A 137 12.67 0.52 9.41
C VAL A 137 11.65 1.54 8.93
N VAL A 138 10.41 1.10 8.81
CA VAL A 138 9.23 1.95 8.57
C VAL A 138 8.34 1.88 9.80
N ALA A 139 8.07 3.03 10.42
CA ALA A 139 7.02 3.16 11.43
C ALA A 139 5.73 3.61 10.77
N TYR A 140 4.61 2.95 11.07
CA TYR A 140 3.33 3.29 10.48
C TYR A 140 2.18 3.19 11.51
N PRO A 141 1.16 4.05 11.42
CA PRO A 141 -0.01 4.00 12.29
C PRO A 141 -1.08 3.06 11.74
N GLY A 142 -1.97 2.60 12.61
CA GLY A 142 -3.14 1.81 12.23
C GLY A 142 -2.88 0.31 12.22
N ASP A 143 -3.87 -0.47 11.84
CA ASP A 143 -3.77 -1.93 11.83
C ASP A 143 -3.08 -2.47 10.56
N VAL A 144 -2.54 -3.69 10.68
CA VAL A 144 -1.80 -4.35 9.59
C VAL A 144 -2.67 -4.58 8.36
N GLU A 145 -3.94 -4.92 8.57
CA GLU A 145 -4.87 -5.26 7.49
C GLU A 145 -5.16 -4.04 6.59
N SER A 146 -5.30 -2.85 7.19
CA SER A 146 -5.60 -1.64 6.46
C SER A 146 -4.35 -0.90 5.97
N TYR A 147 -3.28 -0.90 6.76
CA TYR A 147 -2.10 -0.06 6.52
C TYR A 147 -0.81 -0.81 6.21
N GLY A 148 -0.77 -2.12 6.43
CA GLY A 148 0.42 -2.93 6.19
C GLY A 148 0.93 -2.84 4.74
N ILE A 149 0.02 -2.84 3.76
CA ILE A 149 0.40 -2.67 2.34
C ILE A 149 1.11 -1.33 2.10
N HIS A 150 0.64 -0.25 2.73
CA HIS A 150 1.25 1.06 2.58
C HIS A 150 2.65 1.12 3.19
N ALA A 151 2.85 0.46 4.34
CA ALA A 151 4.16 0.36 4.98
C ALA A 151 5.15 -0.44 4.12
N LEU A 152 4.72 -1.59 3.59
CA LEU A 152 5.55 -2.43 2.73
C LEU A 152 5.91 -1.73 1.42
N GLU A 153 4.97 -1.05 0.77
CA GLU A 153 5.22 -0.26 -0.43
C GLU A 153 6.17 0.93 -0.16
N THR A 154 6.02 1.60 0.99
CA THR A 154 6.94 2.65 1.42
C THR A 154 8.35 2.09 1.62
N LEU A 155 8.47 0.93 2.28
CA LEU A 155 9.73 0.24 2.46
C LEU A 155 10.38 -0.08 1.11
N GLN A 156 9.65 -0.81 0.25
CA GLN A 156 10.18 -1.29 -1.03
C GLN A 156 10.63 -0.15 -1.93
N CYS A 157 9.84 0.89 -2.11
CA CYS A 157 10.21 2.00 -3.00
C CYS A 157 11.49 2.74 -2.56
N MET A 158 11.84 2.67 -1.27
CA MET A 158 13.08 3.26 -0.76
C MET A 158 14.25 2.29 -0.86
N VAL A 159 14.08 1.04 -0.42
CA VAL A 159 15.19 0.08 -0.34
C VAL A 159 15.56 -0.52 -1.70
N GLU A 160 14.67 -0.56 -2.65
CA GLU A 160 14.96 -1.04 -4.02
C GLU A 160 15.79 -0.05 -4.86
N ARG A 161 16.10 1.12 -4.31
CA ARG A 161 17.08 2.03 -4.91
C ARG A 161 18.53 1.64 -4.63
N ARG A 162 18.77 0.67 -3.72
CA ARG A 162 20.12 0.21 -3.36
C ARG A 162 20.74 -0.69 -4.45
N GLY A 163 22.07 -0.71 -4.51
CA GLY A 163 22.82 -1.63 -5.36
C GLY A 163 22.32 -1.67 -6.81
N SER A 164 21.99 -2.84 -7.31
CA SER A 164 21.46 -3.05 -8.67
C SER A 164 19.92 -2.99 -8.75
N GLY A 165 19.24 -2.64 -7.66
CA GLY A 165 17.77 -2.59 -7.58
C GLY A 165 17.18 -3.79 -6.83
N GLU A 166 16.06 -4.30 -7.31
CA GLU A 166 15.36 -5.41 -6.67
C GLU A 166 16.20 -6.68 -6.62
N SER A 167 16.46 -7.20 -5.42
CA SER A 167 17.18 -8.46 -5.19
C SER A 167 16.27 -9.65 -4.89
N GLY A 168 14.98 -9.38 -4.66
CA GLY A 168 13.98 -10.35 -4.22
C GLY A 168 14.00 -10.64 -2.71
N ILE A 169 12.88 -11.09 -2.21
CA ILE A 169 12.65 -11.40 -0.80
C ILE A 169 13.01 -12.87 -0.54
N ARG A 170 13.73 -13.13 0.54
CA ARG A 170 14.09 -14.45 1.01
C ARG A 170 13.13 -14.98 2.07
N ARG A 171 12.70 -14.11 3.01
CA ARG A 171 11.87 -14.47 4.15
C ARG A 171 11.00 -13.29 4.55
N VAL A 172 9.79 -13.59 4.97
CA VAL A 172 8.91 -12.66 5.70
C VAL A 172 8.45 -13.29 6.99
N GLN A 173 8.24 -12.48 8.02
CA GLN A 173 7.73 -12.92 9.31
C GLN A 173 6.84 -11.81 9.90
N CYS A 174 5.70 -12.20 10.43
CA CYS A 174 4.84 -11.29 11.20
C CYS A 174 4.95 -11.64 12.68
N LEU A 175 5.26 -10.65 13.51
CA LEU A 175 5.35 -10.75 14.96
C LEU A 175 4.31 -9.86 15.61
N GLN A 176 3.81 -10.22 16.78
CA GLN A 176 2.84 -9.44 17.55
C GLN A 176 3.20 -9.40 19.03
N GLY A 177 2.84 -8.32 19.70
CA GLY A 177 3.02 -8.15 21.14
C GLY A 177 4.49 -8.18 21.56
N ALA A 178 4.81 -8.88 22.67
CA ALA A 178 6.15 -8.95 23.23
C ALA A 178 7.21 -9.46 22.25
N ALA A 179 6.84 -10.39 21.35
CA ALA A 179 7.75 -10.96 20.36
C ALA A 179 8.36 -9.89 19.42
N VAL A 180 7.70 -8.75 19.24
CA VAL A 180 8.25 -7.63 18.47
C VAL A 180 9.49 -7.06 19.13
N TRP A 181 9.43 -6.86 20.45
CA TRP A 181 10.54 -6.31 21.22
C TRP A 181 11.65 -7.33 21.44
N GLU A 182 11.30 -8.59 21.70
CA GLU A 182 12.27 -9.70 21.80
C GLU A 182 13.09 -9.85 20.52
N ALA A 183 12.47 -9.69 19.34
CA ALA A 183 13.16 -9.71 18.05
C ALA A 183 14.14 -8.52 17.90
N ALA A 184 13.77 -7.34 18.39
CA ALA A 184 14.67 -6.19 18.41
C ALA A 184 15.88 -6.43 19.32
N ASP A 185 15.67 -7.01 20.52
CA ASP A 185 16.74 -7.35 21.47
C ASP A 185 17.66 -8.44 20.92
N ALA A 186 17.13 -9.36 20.11
CA ALA A 186 17.90 -10.35 19.36
C ALA A 186 18.67 -9.75 18.16
N GLY A 187 18.40 -8.50 17.79
CA GLY A 187 19.04 -7.83 16.67
C GLY A 187 18.42 -8.14 15.31
N ASP A 188 17.17 -8.63 15.28
CA ASP A 188 16.46 -8.92 14.03
C ASP A 188 16.01 -7.63 13.31
N TRP A 189 15.84 -6.55 14.07
CA TRP A 189 15.57 -5.21 13.56
C TRP A 189 16.08 -4.13 14.52
N SER A 190 16.27 -2.90 14.04
CA SER A 190 16.93 -1.81 14.77
C SER A 190 15.95 -0.92 15.52
N ARG A 191 15.94 -0.97 16.87
CA ARG A 191 15.23 0.00 17.73
C ARG A 191 15.68 1.42 17.47
N LYS A 192 17.00 1.63 17.25
CA LYS A 192 17.55 2.94 16.97
C LYS A 192 16.94 3.59 15.72
N LEU A 193 16.71 2.80 14.66
CA LEU A 193 16.05 3.30 13.46
C LEU A 193 14.58 3.63 13.72
N LEU A 194 13.89 2.84 14.55
CA LEU A 194 12.51 3.15 14.95
C LEU A 194 12.45 4.45 15.75
N ASP A 195 13.34 4.65 16.73
CA ASP A 195 13.40 5.88 17.52
C ASP A 195 13.66 7.10 16.65
N GLU A 196 14.57 6.99 15.67
CA GLU A 196 14.83 8.04 14.69
C GLU A 196 13.63 8.33 13.79
N ALA A 197 12.90 7.31 13.34
CA ALA A 197 11.70 7.49 12.53
C ALA A 197 10.60 8.22 13.31
N LEU A 198 10.37 7.81 14.56
CA LEU A 198 9.38 8.42 15.45
C LEU A 198 9.76 9.84 15.88
N GLY A 199 11.05 10.07 16.13
CA GLY A 199 11.56 11.40 16.45
C GLY A 199 11.35 12.43 15.33
N ARG A 200 11.08 11.97 14.12
CA ARG A 200 10.78 12.81 12.94
C ARG A 200 9.30 12.87 12.58
N SER A 201 8.47 12.09 13.27
CA SER A 201 7.02 12.16 13.06
C SER A 201 6.46 13.47 13.64
N LEU A 202 5.58 14.12 12.88
CA LEU A 202 4.93 15.34 13.33
C LEU A 202 3.69 14.97 14.17
N PRO A 203 3.47 15.64 15.32
CA PRO A 203 2.23 15.48 16.06
C PRO A 203 1.00 15.76 15.19
N ARG A 204 -0.06 14.99 15.39
CA ARG A 204 -1.32 15.18 14.67
C ARG A 204 -1.84 16.61 14.73
N SER A 205 -1.69 17.28 15.90
CA SER A 205 -2.09 18.67 16.07
C SER A 205 -1.29 19.66 15.19
N ILE A 206 -0.07 19.28 14.78
CA ILE A 206 0.72 20.06 13.83
C ILE A 206 0.28 19.74 12.41
N VAL A 207 0.05 18.46 12.08
CA VAL A 207 -0.42 18.02 10.76
C VAL A 207 -1.79 18.64 10.42
N GLU A 208 -2.70 18.75 11.37
CA GLU A 208 -4.03 19.35 11.16
C GLU A 208 -3.97 20.86 10.88
N ARG A 209 -2.95 21.57 11.41
CA ARG A 209 -2.75 23.01 11.15
C ARG A 209 -2.06 23.28 9.81
N GLN A 210 -1.46 22.27 9.18
CA GLN A 210 -0.48 22.40 8.10
C GLN A 210 -1.03 22.40 6.69
N ARG A 211 -2.35 22.44 6.49
CA ARG A 211 -2.92 22.53 5.13
C ARG A 211 -2.41 23.73 4.30
N THR A 212 -1.62 24.62 4.91
CA THR A 212 -1.11 25.85 4.30
C THR A 212 0.41 26.02 4.38
N TRP A 213 1.15 25.08 4.99
CA TRP A 213 2.59 25.24 5.19
C TRP A 213 3.40 24.79 3.96
N SER A 214 4.47 25.51 3.67
CA SER A 214 5.46 25.13 2.67
C SER A 214 6.29 23.92 3.14
N ALA A 215 6.89 23.18 2.22
CA ALA A 215 7.81 22.09 2.54
C ALA A 215 8.95 22.48 3.49
N GLN A 216 9.44 23.74 3.41
CA GLN A 216 10.48 24.26 4.27
C GLN A 216 10.01 24.51 5.72
N GLU A 217 8.77 24.99 5.90
CA GLU A 217 8.17 25.17 7.23
C GLU A 217 7.92 23.84 7.90
N LEU A 218 7.47 22.84 7.15
CA LEU A 218 7.30 21.47 7.61
C LEU A 218 8.62 20.83 8.05
N ALA A 219 9.67 20.97 7.26
CA ALA A 219 10.99 20.44 7.58
C ALA A 219 11.58 21.12 8.85
N ARG A 220 11.38 22.42 9.03
CA ARG A 220 11.81 23.14 10.25
C ARG A 220 11.03 22.70 11.48
N ALA A 221 9.72 22.52 11.37
CA ALA A 221 8.89 22.04 12.47
C ALA A 221 9.27 20.61 12.89
N SER A 222 9.52 19.73 11.92
CA SER A 222 10.01 18.38 12.16
C SER A 222 11.36 18.35 12.87
N ALA A 223 12.30 19.19 12.45
CA ALA A 223 13.63 19.27 13.05
C ALA A 223 13.64 19.85 14.49
N GLN A 224 12.62 20.63 14.85
CA GLN A 224 12.49 21.23 16.19
C GLN A 224 11.71 20.36 17.18
N TYR A 225 11.03 19.33 16.69
CA TYR A 225 10.21 18.47 17.53
C TYR A 225 11.04 17.29 18.05
N SER A 226 11.40 17.37 19.35
CA SER A 226 11.98 16.25 20.11
C SER A 226 11.00 15.88 21.22
N PRO A 227 10.14 14.89 21.05
CA PRO A 227 9.26 14.46 22.13
C PRO A 227 10.08 13.75 23.21
N GLN A 228 9.93 14.18 24.48
CA GLN A 228 10.22 13.31 25.61
C GLN A 228 9.13 12.26 25.65
N GLN A 229 9.34 11.13 24.98
CA GLN A 229 8.36 10.04 24.95
C GLN A 229 8.73 8.99 26.00
N PRO A 230 7.72 8.42 26.68
CA PRO A 230 7.88 7.17 27.41
C PRO A 230 8.37 6.08 26.44
N SER A 231 9.03 5.03 26.94
CA SER A 231 9.47 3.94 26.08
C SER A 231 8.28 3.38 25.29
N LEU A 232 8.45 3.07 24.02
CA LEU A 232 7.38 2.55 23.16
C LEU A 232 6.71 1.30 23.75
N GLU A 233 7.49 0.45 24.41
CA GLU A 233 7.01 -0.72 25.13
C GLU A 233 5.98 -0.40 26.23
N ALA A 234 6.10 0.79 26.83
CA ALA A 234 5.19 1.23 27.88
C ALA A 234 3.87 1.80 27.36
N VAL A 235 3.82 2.21 26.07
CA VAL A 235 2.66 2.92 25.49
C VAL A 235 1.99 2.15 24.36
N VAL A 236 2.67 1.19 23.74
CA VAL A 236 2.11 0.36 22.66
C VAL A 236 1.72 -1.00 23.22
N GLU A 237 0.43 -1.19 23.47
CA GLU A 237 -0.08 -2.39 24.10
C GLU A 237 0.04 -3.65 23.24
N ASN A 238 -0.06 -3.52 21.92
CA ASN A 238 -0.04 -4.68 21.02
C ASN A 238 0.65 -4.34 19.68
N PRO A 239 1.98 -4.13 19.69
CA PRO A 239 2.73 -3.82 18.49
C PRO A 239 2.70 -4.97 17.50
N THR A 240 2.84 -4.65 16.23
CA THR A 240 3.04 -5.63 15.15
C THR A 240 4.28 -5.27 14.35
N ALA A 241 5.09 -6.27 14.01
CA ALA A 241 6.24 -6.13 13.12
C ALA A 241 6.12 -7.04 11.91
N LEU A 242 6.31 -6.49 10.73
CA LEU A 242 6.52 -7.24 9.51
C LEU A 242 8.03 -7.21 9.22
N LEU A 243 8.72 -8.34 9.42
CA LEU A 243 10.14 -8.48 9.14
C LEU A 243 10.33 -8.99 7.72
N VAL A 244 11.22 -8.38 6.98
CA VAL A 244 11.51 -8.70 5.57
C VAL A 244 13.02 -8.87 5.40
N ASP A 245 13.45 -10.10 5.10
CA ASP A 245 14.83 -10.42 4.73
C ASP A 245 14.95 -10.48 3.21
N TYR A 246 15.82 -9.68 2.64
CA TYR A 246 16.13 -9.71 1.21
C TYR A 246 17.25 -10.70 0.88
N ARG A 247 17.33 -11.11 -0.37
CA ARG A 247 18.32 -12.10 -0.82
C ARG A 247 19.76 -11.59 -0.82
N ASP A 248 19.94 -10.29 -0.93
CA ASP A 248 21.25 -9.61 -0.85
C ASP A 248 21.73 -9.35 0.58
N GLY A 249 20.94 -9.74 1.58
CA GLY A 249 21.30 -9.63 2.99
C GLY A 249 20.69 -8.41 3.70
N LEU A 250 20.03 -7.48 3.01
CA LEU A 250 19.29 -6.40 3.66
C LEU A 250 18.21 -6.96 4.58
N ARG A 251 18.14 -6.45 5.80
CA ARG A 251 17.07 -6.72 6.76
C ARG A 251 16.23 -5.47 6.94
N ALA A 252 14.92 -5.64 6.88
CA ALA A 252 14.00 -4.53 6.99
C ALA A 252 12.80 -4.89 7.89
N ALA A 253 12.20 -3.88 8.51
CA ALA A 253 11.03 -4.04 9.33
C ALA A 253 10.01 -2.92 9.11
N CYS A 254 8.73 -3.29 9.09
CA CYS A 254 7.62 -2.36 9.21
C CYS A 254 6.99 -2.54 10.59
N ILE A 255 7.02 -1.50 11.42
CA ILE A 255 6.59 -1.52 12.82
C ILE A 255 5.34 -0.66 12.96
N ASN A 256 4.32 -1.26 13.53
CA ASN A 256 3.05 -0.60 13.85
C ASN A 256 2.99 -0.23 15.33
#